data_8ac3aea3ba641addd81b3502ae1ff99c
#
_entry.id   8ac3aea3ba641addd81b3502ae1ff99c
#
_cell.length_a   1.000
_cell.length_b   1.000
_cell.length_c   1.000
_cell.angle_alpha   90.00
_cell.angle_beta   90.00
_cell.angle_gamma   90.00
#
_symmetry.space_group_name_H-M   'P 1'
#
loop_
_entity.id
_entity.type
_entity.pdbx_description
1 polymer ?
#
loop_
_entity_poly.entity_id
_entity_poly.type
_entity_poly.pdbx_seq_one_letter_code
_entity_poly.pdbx_strand_id
1 'polypeptide(L)'
;AQRLVRKICPDCREGFVPSKPLLKSLHLPETTKKLFRGKGCDSCYHTGNHGRTGIFEIIEITEDIRRMIAADEPMEKILKSTKLKTMADRCRQKVKDGILAPEEFLRVIRT
;
A
#
# COMPACT_ATOMS: atom_id res chain seq x y z
N ALA A 1 -12.16 5.89 1.86
CA ALA A 1 -11.27 5.60 2.98
C ALA A 1 -9.88 6.20 2.75
N GLN A 2 -9.24 6.61 3.82
CA GLN A 2 -7.87 7.15 3.75
C GLN A 2 -7.10 6.74 4.99
N ARG A 3 -5.76 6.58 4.82
CA ARG A 3 -4.85 6.32 5.92
C ARG A 3 -3.55 7.09 5.72
N LEU A 4 -2.96 7.51 6.82
CA LEU A 4 -1.61 8.10 6.81
C LEU A 4 -0.59 7.00 7.08
N VAL A 5 0.45 6.99 6.27
CA VAL A 5 1.55 6.03 6.40
C VAL A 5 2.87 6.78 6.46
N ARG A 6 3.85 6.19 7.16
CA ARG A 6 5.18 6.78 7.30
C ARG A 6 6.03 6.44 6.09
N LYS A 7 6.72 7.43 5.55
CA LYS A 7 7.62 7.24 4.42
C LYS A 7 9.00 6.81 4.90
N ILE A 8 9.71 6.07 4.06
CA ILE A 8 11.11 5.74 4.31
C ILE A 8 11.92 7.03 4.32
N CYS A 9 12.84 7.14 5.30
CA CYS A 9 13.77 8.27 5.35
C CYS A 9 14.65 8.29 4.09
N PRO A 10 14.69 9.39 3.34
CA PRO A 10 15.49 9.45 2.11
C PRO A 10 16.99 9.41 2.37
N ASP A 11 17.43 9.81 3.56
CA ASP A 11 18.86 9.90 3.88
C ASP A 11 19.47 8.53 4.21
N CYS A 12 18.66 7.57 4.66
CA CYS A 12 19.14 6.24 5.01
C CYS A 12 18.42 5.12 4.26
N ARG A 13 17.69 5.46 3.22
CA ARG A 13 16.98 4.48 2.40
C ARG A 13 17.95 3.53 1.75
N GLU A 14 17.72 2.24 1.91
CA GLU A 14 18.53 1.20 1.27
C GLU A 14 17.65 0.12 0.67
N GLY A 15 18.13 -0.46 -0.43
CA GLY A 15 17.46 -1.61 -1.04
C GLY A 15 17.93 -2.90 -0.39
N PHE A 16 17.05 -3.91 -0.37
CA PHE A 16 17.40 -5.24 0.12
C PHE A 16 16.66 -6.30 -0.69
N VAL A 17 17.18 -7.51 -0.66
CA VAL A 17 16.54 -8.66 -1.32
C VAL A 17 15.52 -9.23 -0.35
N PRO A 18 14.22 -9.16 -0.69
CA PRO A 18 13.18 -9.68 0.21
C PRO A 18 13.18 -11.20 0.25
N SER A 19 12.88 -11.77 1.41
CA SER A 19 12.70 -13.21 1.55
C SER A 19 11.36 -13.63 0.94
N LYS A 20 11.24 -14.91 0.56
CA LYS A 20 9.97 -15.44 0.03
C LYS A 20 8.82 -15.32 1.02
N PRO A 21 8.99 -15.63 2.32
CA PRO A 21 7.93 -15.42 3.30
C PRO A 21 7.46 -13.97 3.40
N LEU A 22 8.38 -13.01 3.32
CA LEU A 22 8.03 -11.60 3.33
C LEU A 22 7.19 -11.23 2.12
N LEU A 23 7.62 -11.63 0.91
CA LEU A 23 6.87 -11.38 -0.31
C LEU A 23 5.47 -11.97 -0.25
N LYS A 24 5.33 -13.16 0.31
CA LYS A 24 4.04 -13.81 0.48
C LYS A 24 3.13 -13.02 1.42
N SER A 25 3.67 -12.51 2.51
CA SER A 25 2.89 -11.71 3.47
C SER A 25 2.44 -10.38 2.88
N LEU A 26 3.16 -9.86 1.89
CA LEU A 26 2.82 -8.61 1.19
C LEU A 26 1.93 -8.87 -0.04
N HIS A 27 1.68 -10.13 -0.38
CA HIS A 27 1.01 -10.52 -1.61
C HIS A 27 1.71 -10.00 -2.86
N LEU A 28 3.05 -10.01 -2.82
CA LEU A 28 3.90 -9.65 -3.95
C LEU A 28 4.41 -10.90 -4.66
N PRO A 29 4.68 -10.81 -6.00
CA PRO A 29 5.25 -11.95 -6.72
C PRO A 29 6.61 -12.36 -6.18
N GLU A 30 6.91 -13.65 -6.18
CA GLU A 30 8.23 -14.17 -5.78
C GLU A 30 9.35 -13.66 -6.69
N THR A 31 9.00 -13.13 -7.86
CA THR A 31 9.95 -12.54 -8.80
C THR A 31 10.42 -11.14 -8.39
N THR A 32 9.83 -10.58 -7.35
CA THR A 32 10.25 -9.26 -6.83
C THR A 32 11.68 -9.35 -6.32
N LYS A 33 12.58 -8.59 -6.94
CA LYS A 33 14.02 -8.71 -6.67
C LYS A 33 14.51 -7.76 -5.58
N LYS A 34 13.82 -6.65 -5.36
CA LYS A 34 14.30 -5.61 -4.46
C LYS A 34 13.14 -4.86 -3.81
N LEU A 35 13.23 -4.66 -2.52
CA LEU A 35 12.39 -3.75 -1.76
C LEU A 35 13.30 -2.79 -1.00
N PHE A 36 12.71 -1.83 -0.30
CA PHE A 36 13.46 -0.75 0.34
C PHE A 36 13.07 -0.61 1.81
N ARG A 37 13.99 -0.11 2.59
CA ARG A 37 13.77 0.20 4.00
C ARG A 37 14.71 1.31 4.43
N GLY A 38 14.42 1.94 5.55
CA GLY A 38 15.32 2.89 6.17
C GLY A 38 16.23 2.18 7.16
N LYS A 39 17.53 2.32 6.99
CA LYS A 39 18.52 1.73 7.88
C LYS A 39 18.46 2.33 9.30
N GLY A 40 18.09 3.61 9.37
CA GLY A 40 18.18 4.40 10.58
C GLY A 40 19.38 5.33 10.53
N CYS A 41 19.16 6.61 10.75
CA CYS A 41 20.22 7.62 10.73
C CYS A 41 19.83 8.78 11.66
N ASP A 42 20.73 9.73 11.82
CA ASP A 42 20.49 10.88 12.68
C ASP A 42 19.32 11.74 12.18
N SER A 43 19.15 11.87 10.87
CA SER A 43 18.06 12.66 10.28
C SER A 43 16.67 12.15 10.65
N CYS A 44 16.53 10.86 10.86
CA CYS A 44 15.23 10.25 11.19
C CYS A 44 15.18 9.74 12.64
N TYR A 45 16.10 10.15 13.48
CA TYR A 45 16.24 9.69 14.87
C TYR A 45 16.33 8.16 14.97
N HIS A 46 17.03 7.55 14.01
CA HIS A 46 17.25 6.10 13.91
C HIS A 46 15.97 5.28 13.75
N THR A 47 14.88 5.91 13.30
CA THR A 47 13.61 5.21 13.06
C THR A 47 13.52 4.57 11.68
N GLY A 48 14.30 5.06 10.72
CA GLY A 48 14.20 4.64 9.31
C GLY A 48 13.07 5.30 8.56
N ASN A 49 12.28 6.15 9.21
CA ASN A 49 11.13 6.82 8.60
C ASN A 49 11.21 8.32 8.78
N HIS A 50 10.78 9.06 7.76
CA HIS A 50 10.73 10.51 7.82
C HIS A 50 9.57 11.01 6.95
N GLY A 51 8.65 11.73 7.58
CA GLY A 51 7.48 12.26 6.91
C GLY A 51 6.37 11.21 6.71
N ARG A 52 5.23 11.68 6.26
CA ARG A 52 4.04 10.85 6.05
C ARG A 52 3.42 11.14 4.70
N THR A 53 2.70 10.17 4.18
CA THR A 53 1.90 10.34 2.97
C THR A 53 0.55 9.67 3.16
N GLY A 54 -0.44 10.11 2.39
CA GLY A 54 -1.78 9.54 2.46
C GLY A 54 -1.95 8.42 1.46
N ILE A 55 -2.73 7.41 1.85
CA ILE A 55 -3.21 6.38 0.95
C ILE A 55 -4.72 6.53 0.87
N PHE A 56 -5.24 6.58 -0.34
CA PHE A 56 -6.65 6.85 -0.59
C PHE A 56 -7.30 5.73 -1.38
N GLU A 57 -8.52 5.43 -1.04
CA GLU A 57 -9.38 4.52 -1.76
C GLU A 57 -10.54 5.35 -2.31
N ILE A 58 -10.60 5.48 -3.63
CA ILE A 58 -11.58 6.34 -4.31
C ILE A 58 -12.39 5.48 -5.26
N ILE A 59 -13.72 5.55 -5.13
CA ILE A 59 -14.64 4.89 -6.03
C ILE A 59 -15.32 5.95 -6.89
N GLU A 60 -15.13 5.84 -8.20
CA GLU A 60 -15.86 6.70 -9.14
C GLU A 60 -17.23 6.08 -9.40
N ILE A 61 -18.28 6.86 -9.14
CA ILE A 61 -19.67 6.41 -9.37
C ILE A 61 -20.02 6.65 -10.84
N THR A 62 -19.81 5.61 -11.65
CA THR A 62 -20.18 5.63 -13.07
C THR A 62 -21.69 5.41 -13.23
N GLU A 63 -22.19 5.58 -14.45
CA GLU A 63 -23.61 5.34 -14.77
C GLU A 63 -24.00 3.89 -14.46
N ASP A 64 -23.13 2.94 -14.80
CA ASP A 64 -23.37 1.52 -14.53
C ASP A 64 -23.45 1.23 -13.03
N ILE A 65 -22.56 1.83 -12.24
CA ILE A 65 -22.58 1.68 -10.79
C ILE A 65 -23.84 2.30 -10.20
N ARG A 66 -24.24 3.45 -10.72
CA ARG A 66 -25.46 4.12 -10.28
C ARG A 66 -26.69 3.23 -10.51
N ARG A 67 -26.77 2.55 -11.64
CA ARG A 67 -27.85 1.59 -11.93
C ARG A 67 -27.82 0.41 -10.97
N MET A 68 -26.64 -0.11 -10.67
CA MET A 68 -26.49 -1.22 -9.73
C MET A 68 -26.94 -0.85 -8.33
N ILE A 69 -26.61 0.37 -7.89
CA ILE A 69 -27.06 0.89 -6.58
C ILE A 69 -28.58 1.02 -6.57
N ALA A 70 -29.16 1.56 -7.64
CA ALA A 70 -30.60 1.74 -7.78
C ALA A 70 -31.35 0.40 -7.80
N ALA A 71 -30.72 -0.64 -8.36
CA ALA A 71 -31.26 -1.99 -8.41
C ALA A 71 -31.03 -2.78 -7.11
N ASP A 72 -30.44 -2.14 -6.09
CA ASP A 72 -30.11 -2.75 -4.80
C ASP A 72 -29.23 -4.00 -4.92
N GLU A 73 -28.27 -3.95 -5.84
CA GLU A 73 -27.32 -5.05 -6.04
C GLU A 73 -26.38 -5.19 -4.83
N PRO A 74 -25.90 -6.42 -4.55
CA PRO A 74 -24.97 -6.63 -3.45
C PRO A 74 -23.69 -5.81 -3.62
N MET A 75 -23.16 -5.32 -2.50
CA MET A 75 -21.92 -4.53 -2.50
C MET A 75 -20.74 -5.24 -3.20
N GLU A 76 -20.64 -6.56 -2.99
CA GLU A 76 -19.59 -7.36 -3.63
C GLU A 76 -19.64 -7.29 -5.15
N LYS A 77 -20.86 -7.33 -5.72
CA LYS A 77 -21.05 -7.25 -7.17
C LYS A 77 -20.70 -5.87 -7.70
N ILE A 78 -21.10 -4.83 -6.95
CA ILE A 78 -20.77 -3.44 -7.31
C ILE A 78 -19.25 -3.23 -7.30
N LEU A 79 -18.56 -3.72 -6.25
CA LEU A 79 -17.11 -3.58 -6.14
C LEU A 79 -16.37 -4.35 -7.23
N LYS A 80 -16.88 -5.50 -7.66
CA LYS A 80 -16.28 -6.27 -8.74
C LYS A 80 -16.40 -5.58 -10.11
N SER A 81 -17.47 -4.81 -10.31
CA SER A 81 -17.66 -4.07 -11.56
C SER A 81 -16.80 -2.82 -11.63
N THR A 82 -16.32 -2.33 -10.50
CA THR A 82 -15.38 -1.21 -10.46
C THR A 82 -13.96 -1.75 -10.64
N LYS A 83 -13.12 -0.99 -11.31
CA LYS A 83 -11.68 -1.28 -11.35
C LYS A 83 -11.00 -0.62 -10.17
N LEU A 84 -11.60 -0.75 -9.00
CA LEU A 84 -11.12 -0.13 -7.78
C LEU A 84 -9.80 -0.76 -7.34
N LYS A 85 -8.80 0.07 -7.16
CA LYS A 85 -7.59 -0.34 -6.44
C LYS A 85 -7.84 -0.16 -4.96
N THR A 86 -7.74 -1.26 -4.22
CA THR A 86 -7.98 -1.24 -2.78
C THR A 86 -6.87 -0.47 -2.04
N MET A 87 -7.11 -0.16 -0.78
CA MET A 87 -6.10 0.44 0.10
C MET A 87 -4.82 -0.42 0.10
N ALA A 88 -4.99 -1.75 0.18
CA ALA A 88 -3.87 -2.69 0.15
C ALA A 88 -3.10 -2.61 -1.18
N ASP A 89 -3.79 -2.53 -2.31
CA ASP A 89 -3.15 -2.43 -3.62
C ASP A 89 -2.32 -1.15 -3.73
N ARG A 90 -2.86 -0.03 -3.27
CA ARG A 90 -2.15 1.26 -3.32
C ARG A 90 -0.97 1.28 -2.38
N CYS A 91 -1.12 0.71 -1.19
CA CYS A 91 -0.04 0.61 -0.22
C CYS A 91 1.09 -0.27 -0.77
N ARG A 92 0.74 -1.41 -1.35
CA ARG A 92 1.69 -2.33 -1.98
C ARG A 92 2.47 -1.67 -3.11
N GLN A 93 1.79 -0.85 -3.91
CA GLN A 93 2.47 -0.11 -4.98
C GLN A 93 3.52 0.84 -4.41
N LYS A 94 3.22 1.53 -3.32
CA LYS A 94 4.19 2.42 -2.66
C LYS A 94 5.37 1.65 -2.07
N VAL A 95 5.15 0.42 -1.60
CA VAL A 95 6.24 -0.45 -1.15
C VAL A 95 7.15 -0.81 -2.33
N LYS A 96 6.57 -1.16 -3.47
CA LYS A 96 7.34 -1.47 -4.69
C LYS A 96 8.11 -0.26 -5.18
N ASP A 97 7.53 0.93 -5.08
CA ASP A 97 8.15 2.19 -5.51
C ASP A 97 9.26 2.67 -4.55
N GLY A 98 9.41 2.00 -3.41
CA GLY A 98 10.43 2.37 -2.43
C GLY A 98 10.07 3.56 -1.56
N ILE A 99 8.79 3.90 -1.49
CA ILE A 99 8.30 5.00 -0.64
C ILE A 99 8.03 4.49 0.78
N LEU A 100 7.52 3.26 0.89
CA LEU A 100 7.19 2.63 2.16
C LEU A 100 8.05 1.39 2.40
N ALA A 101 8.39 1.16 3.66
CA ALA A 101 8.99 -0.10 4.08
C ALA A 101 7.91 -1.19 4.17
N PRO A 102 8.27 -2.47 3.95
CA PRO A 102 7.32 -3.57 4.11
C PRO A 102 6.61 -3.60 5.45
N GLU A 103 7.32 -3.25 6.53
CA GLU A 103 6.76 -3.23 7.88
C GLU A 103 5.59 -2.25 7.99
N GLU A 104 5.67 -1.13 7.27
CA GLU A 104 4.60 -0.13 7.29
C GLU A 104 3.33 -0.67 6.61
N PHE A 105 3.47 -1.40 5.51
CA PHE A 105 2.36 -2.09 4.88
C PHE A 105 1.68 -3.03 5.87
N LEU A 106 2.47 -3.87 6.54
CA LEU A 106 1.94 -4.84 7.49
C LEU A 106 1.24 -4.16 8.66
N ARG A 107 1.79 -3.05 9.16
CA ARG A 107 1.18 -2.29 10.25
C ARG A 107 -0.18 -1.72 9.88
N VAL A 108 -0.30 -1.17 8.67
CA VAL A 108 -1.49 -0.44 8.24
C VAL A 108 -2.58 -1.39 7.73
N ILE A 109 -2.20 -2.42 6.99
CA ILE A 109 -3.17 -3.30 6.32
C ILE A 109 -3.70 -4.40 7.26
N ARG A 110 -2.92 -4.82 8.24
CA ARG A 110 -3.34 -5.87 9.18
C ARG A 110 -4.44 -5.44 10.16
N THR A 111 -4.60 -4.15 10.32
CA THR A 111 -5.67 -3.62 11.16
C THR A 111 -6.87 -3.24 10.31
#